data_37913f424f8d762a588ca522de386e3f
#
_entry.id   37913f424f8d762a588ca522de386e3f
#
_cell.length_a   1.000
_cell.length_b   1.000
_cell.length_c   1.000
_cell.angle_alpha   90.00
_cell.angle_beta   90.00
_cell.angle_gamma   90.00
#
_symmetry.space_group_name_H-M   'P 1'
#
loop_
_entity.id
_entity.type
_entity.pdbx_description
1 polymer ?
#
loop_
_entity_poly.entity_id
_entity_poly.type
_entity_poly.pdbx_seq_one_letter_code
_entity_poly.pdbx_strand_id
1 'polypeptide(L)'
;MNNPVNIAQSDVEDVTKIEITDARRRLAFVPELFATPLGESMAMSFLRKHSNYDGGMWNFYEVPRGLSGHVAPWTDIITTRPTGYIAPAEGTYRLTIPGNYFDADVSADAAGIIATLFILNHLSWKISEMGSEYALTCQGLVDRQDALKDYISIIKHPERELIFRAID
;
A
#
# COMPACT_ATOMS: atom_id res chain seq x y z
N MET A 1 32.75 13.79 -6.79
CA MET A 1 31.57 14.56 -7.17
C MET A 1 30.39 13.64 -7.29
N ASN A 2 29.48 13.73 -6.34
CA ASN A 2 28.26 12.94 -6.40
C ASN A 2 27.26 13.69 -7.25
N ASN A 3 27.08 13.27 -8.50
CA ASN A 3 25.95 13.72 -9.27
C ASN A 3 24.69 13.26 -8.56
N PRO A 4 23.69 14.13 -8.36
CA PRO A 4 22.40 13.65 -7.91
C PRO A 4 21.95 12.58 -8.88
N VAL A 5 21.51 11.45 -8.34
CA VAL A 5 20.95 10.38 -9.16
C VAL A 5 19.69 10.95 -9.81
N ASN A 6 19.82 11.37 -11.05
CA ASN A 6 18.66 11.70 -11.85
C ASN A 6 17.92 10.37 -12.12
N ILE A 7 16.81 10.19 -11.45
CA ILE A 7 15.91 9.10 -11.77
C ILE A 7 15.44 9.35 -13.19
N ALA A 8 15.86 8.50 -14.12
CA ALA A 8 15.42 8.59 -15.49
C ALA A 8 13.89 8.35 -15.57
N GLN A 9 13.24 8.98 -16.56
CA GLN A 9 11.80 8.81 -16.77
C GLN A 9 11.40 7.33 -16.88
N SER A 10 12.26 6.50 -17.48
CA SER A 10 12.06 5.06 -17.58
C SER A 10 12.01 4.35 -16.22
N ASP A 11 12.78 4.83 -15.23
CA ASP A 11 12.80 4.24 -13.89
C ASP A 11 11.51 4.55 -13.13
N VAL A 12 10.91 5.71 -13.37
CA VAL A 12 9.61 6.09 -12.79
C VAL A 12 8.49 5.25 -13.38
N GLU A 13 8.55 4.94 -14.68
CA GLU A 13 7.57 4.07 -15.34
C GLU A 13 7.58 2.64 -14.78
N ASP A 14 8.75 2.14 -14.40
CA ASP A 14 8.90 0.82 -13.80
C ASP A 14 8.23 0.69 -12.43
N VAL A 15 7.87 1.80 -11.79
CA VAL A 15 7.21 1.83 -10.48
C VAL A 15 5.68 1.90 -10.63
N THR A 16 5.16 1.98 -11.86
CA THR A 16 3.72 2.08 -12.08
C THR A 16 2.96 0.84 -11.63
N LYS A 17 1.75 1.06 -11.16
CA LYS A 17 0.84 -0.02 -10.81
C LYS A 17 0.34 -0.74 -12.05
N ILE A 18 0.11 -2.04 -11.90
CA ILE A 18 -0.49 -2.89 -12.93
C ILE A 18 -1.79 -3.44 -12.36
N GLU A 19 -2.91 -3.17 -13.03
CA GLU A 19 -4.19 -3.74 -12.61
C GLU A 19 -4.22 -5.23 -12.89
N ILE A 20 -4.60 -6.01 -11.88
CA ILE A 20 -4.77 -7.45 -11.99
C ILE A 20 -6.20 -7.76 -12.37
N THR A 21 -6.41 -8.20 -13.61
CA THR A 21 -7.74 -8.48 -14.16
C THR A 21 -8.07 -9.99 -14.20
N ASP A 22 -7.05 -10.84 -14.23
CA ASP A 22 -7.23 -12.28 -14.22
C ASP A 22 -7.69 -12.79 -12.86
N ALA A 23 -8.78 -13.56 -12.82
CA ALA A 23 -9.38 -14.06 -11.58
C ALA A 23 -8.43 -14.95 -10.77
N ARG A 24 -7.67 -15.81 -11.44
CA ARG A 24 -6.69 -16.69 -10.76
C ARG A 24 -5.56 -15.88 -10.16
N ARG A 25 -5.08 -14.88 -10.88
CA ARG A 25 -4.02 -14.00 -10.39
C ARG A 25 -4.49 -13.18 -9.19
N ARG A 26 -5.74 -12.72 -9.19
CA ARG A 26 -6.33 -12.02 -8.03
C ARG A 26 -6.34 -12.91 -6.78
N LEU A 27 -6.74 -14.16 -6.93
CA LEU A 27 -6.75 -15.12 -5.81
C LEU A 27 -5.36 -15.37 -5.24
N ALA A 28 -4.35 -15.45 -6.09
CA ALA A 28 -2.97 -15.63 -5.66
C ALA A 28 -2.38 -14.36 -5.04
N PHE A 29 -2.76 -13.21 -5.54
CA PHE A 29 -2.23 -11.92 -5.12
C PHE A 29 -2.59 -11.56 -3.67
N VAL A 30 -3.81 -11.85 -3.24
CA VAL A 30 -4.26 -11.49 -1.88
C VAL A 30 -3.35 -12.08 -0.80
N PRO A 31 -3.08 -13.40 -0.77
CA PRO A 31 -2.15 -13.93 0.22
C PRO A 31 -0.68 -13.55 -0.01
N GLU A 32 -0.28 -13.22 -1.22
CA GLU A 32 1.05 -12.67 -1.47
C GLU A 32 1.21 -11.29 -0.84
N LEU A 33 0.19 -10.45 -0.95
CA LEU A 33 0.21 -9.10 -0.39
C LEU A 33 0.05 -9.10 1.12
N PHE A 34 -0.94 -9.79 1.64
CA PHE A 34 -1.35 -9.72 3.04
C PHE A 34 -0.85 -10.87 3.91
N ALA A 35 -0.16 -11.85 3.35
CA ALA A 35 0.24 -13.09 4.03
C ALA A 35 -0.96 -13.93 4.52
N THR A 36 -2.16 -13.60 4.11
CA THR A 36 -3.40 -14.32 4.43
C THR A 36 -4.45 -14.09 3.35
N PRO A 37 -5.28 -15.08 3.01
CA PRO A 37 -6.38 -14.87 2.09
C PRO A 37 -7.49 -13.96 2.65
N LEU A 38 -7.46 -13.65 3.94
CA LEU A 38 -8.45 -12.79 4.60
C LEU A 38 -8.18 -11.29 4.39
N GLY A 39 -7.04 -10.92 3.82
CA GLY A 39 -6.64 -9.51 3.69
C GLY A 39 -7.65 -8.66 2.94
N GLU A 40 -8.26 -9.19 1.88
CA GLU A 40 -9.29 -8.50 1.12
C GLU A 40 -10.51 -8.14 1.98
N SER A 41 -11.07 -9.12 2.68
CA SER A 41 -12.22 -8.90 3.55
C SER A 41 -11.89 -7.96 4.71
N MET A 42 -10.67 -8.01 5.22
CA MET A 42 -10.21 -7.12 6.28
C MET A 42 -10.14 -5.66 5.80
N ALA A 43 -9.64 -5.41 4.59
CA ALA A 43 -9.60 -4.08 4.00
C ALA A 43 -11.02 -3.52 3.75
N MET A 44 -11.92 -4.35 3.25
CA MET A 44 -13.32 -3.98 3.06
C MET A 44 -14.00 -3.63 4.39
N SER A 45 -13.78 -4.44 5.41
CA SER A 45 -14.32 -4.19 6.75
C SER A 45 -13.77 -2.91 7.36
N PHE A 46 -12.50 -2.61 7.13
CA PHE A 46 -11.89 -1.35 7.55
C PHE A 46 -12.62 -0.15 6.94
N LEU A 47 -12.86 -0.16 5.65
CA LEU A 47 -13.58 0.95 4.99
C LEU A 47 -15.04 1.05 5.44
N ARG A 48 -15.73 -0.07 5.67
CA ARG A 48 -17.10 -0.03 6.21
C ARG A 48 -17.14 0.61 7.58
N LYS A 49 -16.17 0.32 8.42
CA LYS A 49 -16.09 0.85 9.78
C LYS A 49 -15.74 2.33 9.81
N HIS A 50 -14.88 2.78 8.91
CA HIS A 50 -14.28 4.12 8.99
C HIS A 50 -14.77 5.09 7.91
N SER A 51 -15.68 4.66 7.03
CA SER A 51 -16.17 5.52 5.97
C SER A 51 -17.64 5.21 5.64
N ASN A 52 -18.17 5.95 4.67
CA ASN A 52 -19.50 5.69 4.09
C ASN A 52 -19.48 4.59 3.01
N TYR A 53 -18.41 3.79 2.94
CA TYR A 53 -18.34 2.65 2.03
C TYR A 53 -19.39 1.59 2.43
N ASP A 54 -20.19 1.14 1.47
CA ASP A 54 -21.29 0.19 1.68
C ASP A 54 -21.26 -1.02 0.75
N GLY A 55 -20.24 -1.15 -0.08
CA GLY A 55 -20.08 -2.27 -0.99
C GLY A 55 -19.61 -1.84 -2.38
N GLY A 56 -19.50 -2.80 -3.28
CA GLY A 56 -19.12 -2.58 -4.67
C GLY A 56 -17.91 -3.40 -5.10
N MET A 57 -17.51 -3.21 -6.33
CA MET A 57 -16.35 -3.88 -6.92
C MET A 57 -15.05 -3.28 -6.40
N TRP A 58 -14.02 -4.12 -6.30
CA TRP A 58 -12.66 -3.71 -5.97
C TRP A 58 -11.71 -4.03 -7.12
N ASN A 59 -10.75 -3.17 -7.32
CA ASN A 59 -9.63 -3.40 -8.22
C ASN A 59 -8.40 -3.78 -7.42
N PHE A 60 -7.58 -4.64 -7.99
CA PHE A 60 -6.35 -5.12 -7.40
C PHE A 60 -5.18 -4.62 -8.22
N TYR A 61 -4.20 -4.04 -7.56
CA TYR A 61 -3.05 -3.43 -8.20
C TYR A 61 -1.76 -4.00 -7.68
N GLU A 62 -0.94 -4.48 -8.60
CA GLU A 62 0.41 -4.92 -8.32
C GLU A 62 1.38 -3.78 -8.63
N VAL A 63 2.34 -3.56 -7.75
CA VAL A 63 3.51 -2.73 -7.99
C VAL A 63 4.69 -3.69 -8.01
N PRO A 64 4.98 -4.30 -9.18
CA PRO A 64 5.86 -5.46 -9.25
C PRO A 64 7.32 -5.11 -9.10
N ARG A 65 7.67 -3.84 -9.31
CA ARG A 65 9.06 -3.44 -9.35
C ARG A 65 9.24 -2.02 -8.85
N GLY A 66 10.20 -1.87 -7.99
CA GLY A 66 10.63 -0.56 -7.55
C GLY A 66 12.00 -0.18 -8.08
N LEU A 67 12.38 1.03 -7.80
CA LEU A 67 13.71 1.52 -8.13
C LEU A 67 14.73 0.78 -7.28
N SER A 68 15.60 0.01 -7.95
CA SER A 68 16.78 -0.53 -7.32
C SER A 68 17.85 0.56 -7.34
N GLY A 69 17.91 1.34 -6.28
CA GLY A 69 18.93 2.36 -6.14
C GLY A 69 19.95 1.97 -5.09
N HIS A 70 21.14 2.47 -5.23
CA HIS A 70 22.15 2.36 -4.19
C HIS A 70 21.88 3.44 -3.16
N VAL A 71 21.54 3.02 -1.95
CA VAL A 71 21.20 3.95 -0.88
C VAL A 71 22.46 4.43 -0.19
N ALA A 72 22.85 5.67 -0.44
CA ALA A 72 23.72 6.36 0.49
C ALA A 72 22.84 7.07 1.53
N PRO A 73 23.30 7.18 2.80
CA PRO A 73 22.47 7.73 3.88
C PRO A 73 21.96 9.16 3.67
N TRP A 74 22.52 9.88 2.72
CA TRP A 74 22.18 11.26 2.40
C TRP A 74 21.48 11.41 1.05
N THR A 75 21.11 10.32 0.40
CA THR A 75 20.37 10.36 -0.86
C THR A 75 18.97 9.84 -0.63
N ASP A 76 18.00 10.53 -1.24
CA ASP A 76 16.60 10.10 -1.26
C ASP A 76 16.42 8.89 -2.19
N ILE A 77 17.28 7.90 -2.06
CA ILE A 77 17.14 6.70 -2.86
C ILE A 77 16.17 5.75 -2.17
N ILE A 78 15.14 5.54 -2.87
CA ILE A 78 14.07 4.66 -2.47
C ILE A 78 14.35 3.29 -3.08
N THR A 79 14.68 2.33 -2.24
CA THR A 79 14.69 0.95 -2.67
C THR A 79 13.26 0.44 -2.54
N THR A 80 12.57 0.38 -3.64
CA THR A 80 11.24 -0.19 -3.62
C THR A 80 11.32 -1.68 -3.88
N ARG A 81 10.52 -2.40 -3.14
CA ARG A 81 10.33 -3.84 -3.29
C ARG A 81 8.96 -4.08 -3.91
N PRO A 82 8.70 -5.28 -4.46
CA PRO A 82 7.37 -5.60 -4.94
C PRO A 82 6.33 -5.39 -3.84
N THR A 83 5.25 -4.72 -4.20
CA THR A 83 4.14 -4.44 -3.30
C THR A 83 2.86 -4.34 -4.12
N GLY A 84 1.84 -3.77 -3.55
CA GLY A 84 0.58 -3.51 -4.21
C GLY A 84 -0.47 -3.03 -3.25
N TYR A 85 -1.68 -2.89 -3.74
CA TYR A 85 -2.84 -2.54 -2.93
C TYR A 85 -4.12 -2.94 -3.62
N ILE A 86 -5.19 -2.91 -2.86
CA ILE A 86 -6.54 -3.10 -3.37
C ILE A 86 -7.36 -1.87 -3.06
N ALA A 87 -8.31 -1.54 -3.93
CA ALA A 87 -9.11 -0.34 -3.77
C ALA A 87 -10.50 -0.52 -4.35
N PRO A 88 -11.52 0.18 -3.81
CA PRO A 88 -12.80 0.23 -4.49
C PRO A 88 -12.63 0.70 -5.93
N ALA A 89 -13.44 0.17 -6.85
CA ALA A 89 -13.29 0.46 -8.27
C ALA A 89 -13.62 1.92 -8.60
N GLU A 90 -14.51 2.53 -7.84
CA GLU A 90 -14.98 3.88 -8.10
C GLU A 90 -15.50 4.54 -6.81
N GLY A 91 -15.70 5.83 -6.88
CA GLY A 91 -16.32 6.60 -5.81
C GLY A 91 -15.37 7.52 -5.07
N THR A 92 -15.97 8.30 -4.19
CA THR A 92 -15.30 9.17 -3.23
C THR A 92 -15.88 8.83 -1.85
N TYR A 93 -15.02 8.71 -0.87
CA TYR A 93 -15.45 8.27 0.45
C TYR A 93 -15.06 9.28 1.52
N ARG A 94 -16.00 9.54 2.43
CA ARG A 94 -15.69 10.31 3.63
C ARG A 94 -15.07 9.37 4.65
N LEU A 95 -13.77 9.51 4.86
CA LEU A 95 -12.99 8.64 5.72
C LEU A 95 -12.71 9.34 7.05
N THR A 96 -13.06 8.68 8.15
CA THR A 96 -12.85 9.20 9.50
C THR A 96 -12.07 8.20 10.32
N ILE A 97 -10.90 8.61 10.80
CA ILE A 97 -10.04 7.80 11.65
C ILE A 97 -9.77 8.59 12.93
N PRO A 98 -10.63 8.42 13.98
CA PRO A 98 -10.56 9.25 15.17
C PRO A 98 -9.21 9.18 15.90
N GLY A 99 -8.58 8.01 15.93
CA GLY A 99 -7.28 7.83 16.57
C GLY A 99 -6.16 8.66 15.97
N ASN A 100 -6.28 9.03 14.70
CA ASN A 100 -5.31 9.84 13.96
C ASN A 100 -5.83 11.26 13.70
N TYR A 101 -6.94 11.64 14.31
CA TYR A 101 -7.60 12.94 14.08
C TYR A 101 -7.84 13.23 12.59
N PHE A 102 -8.14 12.19 11.83
CA PHE A 102 -8.35 12.30 10.39
C PHE A 102 -9.83 12.24 10.06
N ASP A 103 -10.27 13.21 9.26
CA ASP A 103 -11.63 13.28 8.74
C ASP A 103 -11.62 14.05 7.42
N ALA A 104 -11.73 13.36 6.29
CA ALA A 104 -11.65 13.99 4.98
C ALA A 104 -12.30 13.12 3.90
N ASP A 105 -12.64 13.75 2.79
CA ASP A 105 -13.03 13.06 1.57
C ASP A 105 -11.79 12.59 0.83
N VAL A 106 -11.80 11.34 0.40
CA VAL A 106 -10.71 10.73 -0.36
C VAL A 106 -11.27 9.98 -1.57
N SER A 107 -10.47 9.89 -2.62
CA SER A 107 -10.82 9.07 -3.79
C SER A 107 -10.85 7.58 -3.42
N ALA A 108 -11.48 6.77 -4.27
CA ALA A 108 -11.46 5.32 -4.13
C ALA A 108 -10.02 4.79 -4.09
N ASP A 109 -9.14 5.32 -4.92
CA ASP A 109 -7.73 4.93 -4.96
C ASP A 109 -7.03 5.21 -3.63
N ALA A 110 -7.14 6.42 -3.11
CA ALA A 110 -6.57 6.79 -1.81
C ALA A 110 -7.17 5.99 -0.67
N ALA A 111 -8.49 5.78 -0.67
CA ALA A 111 -9.17 4.97 0.34
C ALA A 111 -8.63 3.54 0.37
N GLY A 112 -8.41 2.94 -0.79
CA GLY A 112 -7.85 1.60 -0.90
C GLY A 112 -6.42 1.51 -0.42
N ILE A 113 -5.58 2.47 -0.77
CA ILE A 113 -4.19 2.55 -0.28
C ILE A 113 -4.17 2.66 1.25
N ILE A 114 -4.99 3.54 1.81
CA ILE A 114 -5.08 3.71 3.26
C ILE A 114 -5.52 2.40 3.94
N ALA A 115 -6.59 1.78 3.43
CA ALA A 115 -7.06 0.51 3.97
C ALA A 115 -5.99 -0.57 3.89
N THR A 116 -5.31 -0.70 2.75
CA THR A 116 -4.23 -1.68 2.56
C THR A 116 -3.11 -1.46 3.57
N LEU A 117 -2.66 -0.22 3.75
CA LEU A 117 -1.60 0.10 4.71
C LEU A 117 -2.02 -0.24 6.15
N PHE A 118 -3.24 0.10 6.55
CA PHE A 118 -3.75 -0.26 7.88
C PHE A 118 -3.77 -1.76 8.11
N ILE A 119 -4.22 -2.53 7.12
CA ILE A 119 -4.30 -3.99 7.26
C ILE A 119 -2.90 -4.62 7.25
N LEU A 120 -1.99 -4.19 6.40
CA LEU A 120 -0.61 -4.66 6.42
C LEU A 120 0.04 -4.40 7.77
N ASN A 121 -0.15 -3.22 8.33
CA ASN A 121 0.38 -2.86 9.64
C ASN A 121 -0.25 -3.72 10.74
N HIS A 122 -1.55 -3.85 10.75
CA HIS A 122 -2.27 -4.68 11.73
C HIS A 122 -1.77 -6.13 11.69
N LEU A 123 -1.63 -6.70 10.50
CA LEU A 123 -1.15 -8.07 10.33
C LEU A 123 0.31 -8.23 10.77
N SER A 124 1.17 -7.24 10.52
CA SER A 124 2.56 -7.30 10.97
C SER A 124 2.65 -7.38 12.51
N TRP A 125 1.84 -6.61 13.21
CA TRP A 125 1.76 -6.68 14.67
C TRP A 125 1.23 -8.02 15.17
N LYS A 126 0.16 -8.51 14.57
CA LYS A 126 -0.44 -9.81 14.91
C LYS A 126 0.57 -10.94 14.73
N ILE A 127 1.27 -10.96 13.61
CA ILE A 127 2.25 -12.01 13.31
C ILE A 127 3.47 -11.91 14.21
N SER A 128 3.89 -10.71 14.60
CA SER A 128 5.00 -10.53 15.52
C SER A 128 4.74 -11.15 16.91
N GLU A 129 3.47 -11.22 17.30
CA GLU A 129 3.05 -11.83 18.57
C GLU A 129 3.02 -13.37 18.50
N MET A 130 3.08 -13.96 17.30
CA MET A 130 2.98 -15.41 17.13
C MET A 130 4.29 -16.17 17.39
N GLY A 131 5.41 -15.46 17.45
CA GLY A 131 6.71 -16.05 17.76
C GLY A 131 7.77 -15.81 16.68
N SER A 132 9.02 -16.12 17.03
CA SER A 132 10.19 -15.87 16.18
C SER A 132 10.20 -16.67 14.87
N GLU A 133 9.48 -17.79 14.81
CA GLU A 133 9.35 -18.62 13.62
C GLU A 133 8.63 -17.90 12.47
N TYR A 134 7.87 -16.83 12.78
CA TYR A 134 7.17 -16.01 11.80
C TYR A 134 7.89 -14.70 11.45
N ALA A 135 9.15 -14.56 11.88
CA ALA A 135 9.90 -13.31 11.70
C ALA A 135 10.04 -12.89 10.24
N LEU A 136 10.26 -13.84 9.32
CA LEU A 136 10.38 -13.54 7.90
C LEU A 136 9.05 -13.08 7.30
N THR A 137 7.94 -13.67 7.71
CA THR A 137 6.60 -13.25 7.27
C THR A 137 6.30 -11.84 7.77
N CYS A 138 6.60 -11.57 9.02
CA CYS A 138 6.44 -10.23 9.60
C CYS A 138 7.28 -9.19 8.85
N GLN A 139 8.54 -9.49 8.59
CA GLN A 139 9.42 -8.60 7.83
C GLN A 139 8.89 -8.35 6.42
N GLY A 140 8.36 -9.37 5.76
CA GLY A 140 7.74 -9.21 4.44
C GLY A 140 6.56 -8.25 4.44
N LEU A 141 5.71 -8.30 5.48
CA LEU A 141 4.60 -7.36 5.63
C LEU A 141 5.08 -5.92 5.85
N VAL A 142 6.11 -5.73 6.66
CA VAL A 142 6.72 -4.41 6.87
C VAL A 142 7.34 -3.89 5.57
N ASP A 143 8.07 -4.73 4.87
CA ASP A 143 8.68 -4.37 3.59
C ASP A 143 7.64 -3.91 2.57
N ARG A 144 6.50 -4.58 2.50
CA ARG A 144 5.42 -4.20 1.58
C ARG A 144 4.76 -2.88 1.95
N GLN A 145 4.61 -2.59 3.26
CA GLN A 145 4.16 -1.28 3.72
C GLN A 145 5.12 -0.17 3.29
N ASP A 146 6.41 -0.37 3.55
CA ASP A 146 7.43 0.62 3.22
C ASP A 146 7.49 0.86 1.72
N ALA A 147 7.44 -0.20 0.93
CA ALA A 147 7.41 -0.10 -0.54
C ALA A 147 6.17 0.62 -1.05
N LEU A 148 5.01 0.43 -0.43
CA LEU A 148 3.79 1.13 -0.82
C LEU A 148 3.86 2.63 -0.48
N LYS A 149 4.42 2.97 0.67
CA LYS A 149 4.68 4.37 1.04
C LYS A 149 5.65 5.04 0.05
N ASP A 150 6.70 4.32 -0.33
CA ASP A 150 7.66 4.79 -1.32
C ASP A 150 6.99 5.01 -2.68
N TYR A 151 6.16 4.07 -3.11
CA TYR A 151 5.37 4.19 -4.34
C TYR A 151 4.53 5.48 -4.37
N ILE A 152 3.80 5.77 -3.30
CA ILE A 152 2.98 6.98 -3.17
C ILE A 152 3.80 8.24 -3.40
N SER A 153 5.02 8.27 -2.88
CA SER A 153 5.93 9.41 -3.00
C SER A 153 6.58 9.50 -4.38
N ILE A 154 7.00 8.35 -4.94
CA ILE A 154 7.66 8.30 -6.26
C ILE A 154 6.72 8.79 -7.36
N ILE A 155 5.49 8.29 -7.37
CA ILE A 155 4.50 8.70 -8.39
C ILE A 155 3.90 10.08 -8.12
N LYS A 156 4.22 10.69 -7.00
CA LYS A 156 3.63 11.96 -6.56
C LYS A 156 2.12 11.89 -6.54
N HIS A 157 1.59 10.90 -5.80
CA HIS A 157 0.15 10.69 -5.70
C HIS A 157 -0.57 12.00 -5.37
N PRO A 158 -1.65 12.37 -6.08
CA PRO A 158 -2.36 13.64 -5.85
C PRO A 158 -2.87 13.81 -4.40
N GLU A 159 -3.15 12.71 -3.70
CA GLU A 159 -3.64 12.72 -2.33
C GLU A 159 -2.58 12.24 -1.33
N ARG A 160 -1.32 12.35 -1.69
CA ARG A 160 -0.19 11.90 -0.86
C ARG A 160 -0.28 12.42 0.59
N GLU A 161 -0.53 13.71 0.75
CA GLU A 161 -0.63 14.32 2.09
C GLU A 161 -1.78 13.75 2.91
N LEU A 162 -2.94 13.57 2.28
CA LEU A 162 -4.11 12.96 2.92
C LEU A 162 -3.82 11.52 3.34
N ILE A 163 -3.21 10.74 2.47
CA ILE A 163 -2.86 9.35 2.76
C ILE A 163 -1.94 9.28 3.97
N PHE A 164 -0.85 10.06 3.98
CA PHE A 164 0.10 10.04 5.10
C PHE A 164 -0.51 10.57 6.40
N ARG A 165 -1.39 11.55 6.33
CA ARG A 165 -2.12 12.00 7.53
C ARG A 165 -3.06 10.94 8.07
N ALA A 166 -3.70 10.16 7.21
CA ALA A 166 -4.63 9.12 7.61
C ALA A 166 -3.94 7.97 8.36
N ILE A 167 -2.71 7.64 7.98
CA ILE A 167 -1.96 6.51 8.56
C ILE A 167 -1.05 6.93 9.72
N ASP A 168 -0.91 8.20 9.96
CA ASP A 168 -0.02 8.76 10.99
C ASP A 168 -0.76 8.80 12.35
#